data_00bd9ff93147bdf3e71dfabdb5ee9f8b
#
_entry.id   00bd9ff93147bdf3e71dfabdb5ee9f8b
#
_cell.length_a   1.000
_cell.length_b   1.000
_cell.length_c   1.000
_cell.angle_alpha   90.00
_cell.angle_beta   90.00
_cell.angle_gamma   90.00
#
_symmetry.space_group_name_H-M   'P 1'
#
loop_
_entity.id
_entity.type
_entity.pdbx_description
1 polymer ?
#
loop_
_entity_poly.entity_id
_entity_poly.type
_entity_poly.pdbx_seq_one_letter_code
_entity_poly.pdbx_strand_id
1 'polypeptide(L)'
;MLVLEINKELRRSYALVERNFNLIKRYLGWEVVFMVYTVVNTLTIAFIGLSPDGSGQDKVLYLVVGALLWGFLSVLFHEVAESVQWERWEGTIEYSFMAPMRRLTYLGGVCLFAAAYGAIRTVIVMFAVVSIFDLDLGSANLFAGLFVLLLSSLSFIGVGLMAATLPLMSAEKGSQAAHILEAAILLVSGVYYDVSVLPAWMQKLSLISPATYTLRAAREALLNGASLREIGSELLILLATGVILIPLGLFVFNRAELYAMRTGKLKRSG
;
A
#
# COMPACT_ATOMS: atom_id res chain seq x y z
N MET A 1 6.24 34.87 -3.47
CA MET A 1 6.40 34.04 -4.68
C MET A 1 6.40 32.55 -4.36
N LEU A 2 7.25 32.06 -3.46
CA LEU A 2 7.34 30.64 -3.07
C LEU A 2 6.02 30.05 -2.55
N VAL A 3 5.31 30.74 -1.65
CA VAL A 3 4.02 30.31 -1.08
C VAL A 3 2.93 30.17 -2.15
N LEU A 4 2.91 31.04 -3.15
CA LEU A 4 1.95 30.97 -4.26
C LEU A 4 2.23 29.78 -5.19
N GLU A 5 3.50 29.42 -5.39
CA GLU A 5 3.87 28.22 -6.15
C GLU A 5 3.50 26.94 -5.39
N ILE A 6 3.80 26.88 -4.09
CA ILE A 6 3.42 25.73 -3.24
C ILE A 6 1.89 25.53 -3.26
N ASN A 7 1.11 26.59 -3.09
CA ASN A 7 -0.35 26.52 -3.17
C ASN A 7 -0.87 26.03 -4.53
N LYS A 8 -0.22 26.41 -5.63
CA LYS A 8 -0.58 25.92 -6.97
C LYS A 8 -0.29 24.42 -7.10
N GLU A 9 0.86 23.95 -6.64
CA GLU A 9 1.22 22.53 -6.69
C GLU A 9 0.33 21.68 -5.79
N LEU A 10 -0.03 22.15 -4.59
CA LEU A 10 -0.98 21.47 -3.71
C LEU A 10 -2.37 21.35 -4.34
N ARG A 11 -2.88 22.41 -4.98
CA ARG A 11 -4.15 22.36 -5.71
C ARG A 11 -4.11 21.37 -6.88
N ARG A 12 -2.98 21.26 -7.58
CA ARG A 12 -2.78 20.29 -8.67
C ARG A 12 -2.78 18.87 -8.15
N SER A 13 -2.07 18.59 -7.02
CA SER A 13 -2.10 17.28 -6.36
C SER A 13 -3.52 16.94 -5.91
N TYR A 14 -4.26 17.89 -5.32
CA TYR A 14 -5.63 17.69 -4.89
C TYR A 14 -6.57 17.38 -6.09
N ALA A 15 -6.40 18.05 -7.22
CA ALA A 15 -7.18 17.76 -8.42
C ALA A 15 -6.98 16.32 -8.93
N LEU A 16 -5.79 15.74 -8.75
CA LEU A 16 -5.54 14.33 -9.07
C LEU A 16 -6.24 13.40 -8.09
N VAL A 17 -6.25 13.73 -6.80
CA VAL A 17 -7.01 12.99 -5.78
C VAL A 17 -8.50 13.01 -6.12
N GLU A 18 -9.05 14.19 -6.44
CA GLU A 18 -10.45 14.35 -6.82
C GLU A 18 -10.79 13.59 -8.11
N ARG A 19 -9.91 13.63 -9.13
CA ARG A 19 -10.06 12.85 -10.36
C ARG A 19 -10.21 11.36 -10.04
N ASN A 20 -9.34 10.81 -9.23
CA ASN A 20 -9.34 9.39 -8.92
C ASN A 20 -10.57 8.98 -8.08
N PHE A 21 -11.00 9.80 -7.12
CA PHE A 21 -12.26 9.56 -6.40
C PHE A 21 -13.49 9.64 -7.32
N ASN A 22 -13.48 10.54 -8.30
CA ASN A 22 -14.56 10.62 -9.29
C ASN A 22 -14.57 9.40 -10.22
N LEU A 23 -13.40 8.82 -10.54
CA LEU A 23 -13.32 7.54 -11.26
C LEU A 23 -13.92 6.40 -10.44
N ILE A 24 -13.61 6.28 -9.15
CA ILE A 24 -14.24 5.30 -8.26
C ILE A 24 -15.78 5.44 -8.28
N LYS A 25 -16.29 6.65 -8.12
CA LYS A 25 -17.73 6.92 -8.16
C LYS A 25 -18.37 6.50 -9.49
N ARG A 26 -17.66 6.72 -10.59
CA ARG A 26 -18.12 6.33 -11.93
C ARG A 26 -18.19 4.83 -12.10
N TYR A 27 -17.26 4.08 -11.50
CA TYR A 27 -17.16 2.63 -11.58
C TYR A 27 -17.55 1.93 -10.27
N LEU A 28 -18.44 2.53 -9.48
CA LEU A 28 -18.82 2.05 -8.15
C LEU A 28 -19.25 0.57 -8.14
N GLY A 29 -19.88 0.09 -9.21
CA GLY A 29 -20.29 -1.31 -9.32
C GLY A 29 -19.10 -2.28 -9.26
N TRP A 30 -18.01 -1.98 -9.95
CA TRP A 30 -16.77 -2.76 -9.87
C TRP A 30 -16.10 -2.64 -8.51
N GLU A 31 -16.14 -1.46 -7.92
CA GLU A 31 -15.59 -1.21 -6.59
C GLU A 31 -16.26 -2.06 -5.53
N VAL A 32 -17.59 -2.20 -5.59
CA VAL A 32 -18.36 -3.09 -4.69
C VAL A 32 -17.92 -4.55 -4.88
N VAL A 33 -17.74 -5.00 -6.12
CA VAL A 33 -17.27 -6.38 -6.40
C VAL A 33 -15.90 -6.62 -5.80
N PHE A 34 -14.94 -5.71 -5.98
CA PHE A 34 -13.60 -5.83 -5.40
C PHE A 34 -13.64 -5.75 -3.87
N MET A 35 -14.53 -4.95 -3.30
CA MET A 35 -14.70 -4.87 -1.86
C MET A 35 -15.23 -6.19 -1.28
N VAL A 36 -16.27 -6.75 -1.90
CA VAL A 36 -16.82 -8.07 -1.50
C VAL A 36 -15.73 -9.14 -1.61
N TYR A 37 -14.97 -9.16 -2.70
CA TYR A 37 -13.85 -10.08 -2.86
C TYR A 37 -12.83 -9.95 -1.71
N THR A 38 -12.46 -8.73 -1.34
CA THR A 38 -11.52 -8.47 -0.24
C THR A 38 -12.07 -8.95 1.10
N VAL A 39 -13.36 -8.68 1.37
CA VAL A 39 -14.02 -9.15 2.59
C VAL A 39 -14.04 -10.68 2.63
N VAL A 40 -14.46 -11.35 1.56
CA VAL A 40 -14.50 -12.82 1.48
C VAL A 40 -13.11 -13.42 1.69
N ASN A 41 -12.07 -12.88 1.08
CA ASN A 41 -10.69 -13.34 1.31
C ASN A 41 -10.26 -13.18 2.77
N THR A 42 -10.54 -12.03 3.38
CA THR A 42 -10.17 -11.78 4.78
C THR A 42 -10.94 -12.71 5.72
N LEU A 43 -12.24 -12.95 5.46
CA LEU A 43 -13.03 -13.92 6.21
C LEU A 43 -12.48 -15.35 6.06
N THR A 44 -12.08 -15.74 4.85
CA THR A 44 -11.46 -17.05 4.59
C THR A 44 -10.19 -17.23 5.44
N ILE A 45 -9.35 -16.20 5.50
CA ILE A 45 -8.13 -16.21 6.33
C ILE A 45 -8.52 -16.28 7.82
N ALA A 46 -9.53 -15.54 8.25
CA ALA A 46 -10.02 -15.59 9.62
C ALA A 46 -10.49 -17.00 10.02
N PHE A 47 -11.26 -17.68 9.15
CA PHE A 47 -11.73 -19.05 9.39
C PHE A 47 -10.58 -20.07 9.52
N ILE A 48 -9.43 -19.84 8.91
CA ILE A 48 -8.22 -20.68 9.11
C ILE A 48 -7.72 -20.60 10.56
N GLY A 49 -7.98 -19.51 11.25
CA GLY A 49 -7.63 -19.31 12.66
C GLY A 49 -8.52 -20.06 13.64
N LEU A 50 -9.79 -20.34 13.27
CA LEU A 50 -10.75 -21.02 14.12
C LEU A 50 -10.47 -22.51 14.22
N SER A 51 -10.55 -23.03 15.45
CA SER A 51 -10.60 -24.47 15.70
C SER A 51 -12.06 -24.98 15.69
N PRO A 52 -12.31 -26.28 15.44
CA PRO A 52 -13.67 -26.85 15.40
C PRO A 52 -14.46 -26.69 16.71
N ASP A 53 -13.78 -26.56 17.83
CA ASP A 53 -14.32 -26.34 19.17
C ASP A 53 -14.65 -24.86 19.47
N GLY A 54 -14.45 -23.95 18.48
CA GLY A 54 -14.64 -22.52 18.65
C GLY A 54 -13.50 -21.80 19.36
N SER A 55 -12.43 -22.51 19.75
CA SER A 55 -11.23 -21.93 20.32
C SER A 55 -10.34 -21.29 19.24
N GLY A 56 -9.41 -20.43 19.62
CA GLY A 56 -8.44 -19.84 18.69
C GLY A 56 -8.70 -18.38 18.32
N GLN A 57 -9.50 -17.65 19.09
CA GLN A 57 -9.78 -16.22 18.84
C GLN A 57 -8.49 -15.38 18.71
N ASP A 58 -7.45 -15.64 19.51
CA ASP A 58 -6.18 -14.94 19.40
C ASP A 58 -5.52 -15.19 18.04
N LYS A 59 -5.62 -16.43 17.52
CA LYS A 59 -5.09 -16.78 16.21
C LYS A 59 -5.90 -16.15 15.08
N VAL A 60 -7.24 -16.09 15.23
CA VAL A 60 -8.11 -15.36 14.29
C VAL A 60 -7.71 -13.90 14.27
N LEU A 61 -7.57 -13.26 15.42
CA LEU A 61 -7.24 -11.86 15.53
C LEU A 61 -5.83 -11.58 14.93
N TYR A 62 -4.85 -12.45 15.20
CA TYR A 62 -3.51 -12.35 14.60
C TYR A 62 -3.55 -12.38 13.06
N LEU A 63 -4.32 -13.33 12.48
CA LEU A 63 -4.45 -13.49 11.04
C LEU A 63 -5.25 -12.35 10.40
N VAL A 64 -6.32 -11.90 11.04
CA VAL A 64 -7.15 -10.78 10.58
C VAL A 64 -6.35 -9.49 10.56
N VAL A 65 -5.62 -9.17 11.62
CA VAL A 65 -4.74 -7.99 11.67
C VAL A 65 -3.71 -8.07 10.55
N GLY A 66 -3.10 -9.24 10.33
CA GLY A 66 -2.18 -9.46 9.22
C GLY A 66 -2.83 -9.20 7.86
N ALA A 67 -4.01 -9.76 7.62
CA ALA A 67 -4.75 -9.61 6.36
C ALA A 67 -5.18 -8.16 6.10
N LEU A 68 -5.68 -7.45 7.12
CA LEU A 68 -6.09 -6.05 7.01
C LEU A 68 -4.91 -5.13 6.69
N LEU A 69 -3.81 -5.31 7.39
CA LEU A 69 -2.58 -4.54 7.16
C LEU A 69 -2.00 -4.82 5.79
N TRP A 70 -1.92 -6.10 5.41
CA TRP A 70 -1.46 -6.46 4.08
C TRP A 70 -2.35 -5.88 2.99
N GLY A 71 -3.68 -5.96 3.17
CA GLY A 71 -4.65 -5.34 2.26
C GLY A 71 -4.41 -3.84 2.07
N PHE A 72 -4.13 -3.11 3.17
CA PHE A 72 -3.78 -1.69 3.11
C PHE A 72 -2.48 -1.44 2.34
N LEU A 73 -1.42 -2.18 2.67
CA LEU A 73 -0.11 -2.03 2.03
C LEU A 73 -0.14 -2.41 0.54
N SER A 74 -0.89 -3.46 0.21
CA SER A 74 -1.13 -3.91 -1.16
C SER A 74 -1.84 -2.83 -1.99
N VAL A 75 -2.88 -2.19 -1.44
CA VAL A 75 -3.55 -1.07 -2.11
C VAL A 75 -2.59 0.08 -2.38
N LEU A 76 -1.78 0.48 -1.40
CA LEU A 76 -0.78 1.54 -1.59
C LEU A 76 0.18 1.20 -2.73
N PHE A 77 0.67 -0.04 -2.74
CA PHE A 77 1.59 -0.52 -3.76
C PHE A 77 0.96 -0.50 -5.16
N HIS A 78 -0.25 -1.07 -5.30
CA HIS A 78 -0.95 -1.17 -6.58
C HIS A 78 -1.37 0.19 -7.12
N GLU A 79 -2.02 1.03 -6.32
CA GLU A 79 -2.49 2.34 -6.77
C GLU A 79 -1.37 3.20 -7.34
N VAL A 80 -0.17 3.12 -6.75
CA VAL A 80 1.00 3.85 -7.27
C VAL A 80 1.57 3.19 -8.52
N ALA A 81 1.74 1.86 -8.51
CA ALA A 81 2.31 1.13 -9.64
C ALA A 81 1.37 1.12 -10.85
N GLU A 82 0.07 0.87 -10.64
CA GLU A 82 -0.92 0.75 -11.71
C GLU A 82 -1.40 2.08 -12.27
N SER A 83 -1.23 3.20 -11.55
CA SER A 83 -1.57 4.52 -12.10
C SER A 83 -0.86 4.78 -13.42
N VAL A 84 0.41 4.38 -13.52
CA VAL A 84 1.20 4.49 -14.77
C VAL A 84 0.73 3.49 -15.82
N GLN A 85 0.41 2.28 -15.40
CA GLN A 85 -0.08 1.23 -16.29
C GLN A 85 -1.40 1.61 -16.94
N TRP A 86 -2.34 2.15 -16.16
CA TRP A 86 -3.64 2.58 -16.63
C TRP A 86 -3.55 3.71 -17.65
N GLU A 87 -2.74 4.73 -17.37
CA GLU A 87 -2.52 5.83 -18.30
C GLU A 87 -1.84 5.39 -19.61
N ARG A 88 -0.99 4.35 -19.55
CA ARG A 88 -0.42 3.76 -20.77
C ARG A 88 -1.47 3.02 -21.60
N TRP A 89 -2.34 2.25 -20.97
CA TRP A 89 -3.41 1.52 -21.68
C TRP A 89 -4.41 2.47 -22.33
N GLU A 90 -4.76 3.55 -21.65
CA GLU A 90 -5.63 4.58 -22.21
C GLU A 90 -4.93 5.49 -23.23
N GLY A 91 -3.60 5.46 -23.30
CA GLY A 91 -2.80 6.33 -24.17
C GLY A 91 -2.74 7.78 -23.67
N THR A 92 -3.04 8.02 -22.40
CA THR A 92 -3.09 9.36 -21.79
C THR A 92 -1.79 9.78 -21.12
N ILE A 93 -0.81 8.85 -20.98
CA ILE A 93 0.45 9.11 -20.27
C ILE A 93 1.25 10.28 -20.87
N GLU A 94 1.26 10.42 -22.20
CA GLU A 94 1.96 11.51 -22.86
C GLU A 94 1.34 12.87 -22.50
N TYR A 95 0.01 12.97 -22.44
CA TYR A 95 -0.71 14.19 -22.03
C TYR A 95 -0.43 14.53 -20.56
N SER A 96 -0.45 13.52 -19.68
CA SER A 96 -0.11 13.70 -18.27
C SER A 96 1.33 14.17 -18.08
N PHE A 97 2.25 13.69 -18.91
CA PHE A 97 3.65 14.08 -18.86
C PHE A 97 3.96 15.43 -19.55
N MET A 98 3.12 15.86 -20.47
CA MET A 98 3.20 17.19 -21.11
C MET A 98 2.48 18.27 -20.29
N ALA A 99 1.66 17.90 -19.30
CA ALA A 99 0.98 18.87 -18.46
C ALA A 99 1.99 19.74 -17.69
N PRO A 100 1.70 21.04 -17.49
CA PRO A 100 2.59 21.97 -16.81
C PRO A 100 2.57 21.77 -15.29
N MET A 101 2.88 20.54 -14.82
CA MET A 101 3.00 20.17 -13.41
C MET A 101 4.32 19.43 -13.17
N ARG A 102 4.82 19.54 -11.93
CA ARG A 102 6.02 18.79 -11.54
C ARG A 102 5.68 17.30 -11.37
N ARG A 103 6.61 16.40 -11.69
CA ARG A 103 6.44 14.95 -11.48
C ARG A 103 6.12 14.61 -10.02
N LEU A 104 6.77 15.31 -9.09
CA LEU A 104 6.48 15.21 -7.65
C LEU A 104 5.01 15.52 -7.32
N THR A 105 4.42 16.51 -7.98
CA THR A 105 3.01 16.89 -7.80
C THR A 105 2.07 15.80 -8.31
N TYR A 106 2.37 15.24 -9.49
CA TYR A 106 1.63 14.14 -10.07
C TYR A 106 1.69 12.89 -9.17
N LEU A 107 2.90 12.41 -8.88
CA LEU A 107 3.10 11.23 -8.04
C LEU A 107 2.59 11.45 -6.61
N GLY A 108 2.78 12.64 -6.05
CA GLY A 108 2.25 13.01 -4.75
C GLY A 108 0.73 12.95 -4.68
N GLY A 109 0.02 13.38 -5.72
CA GLY A 109 -1.44 13.27 -5.82
C GLY A 109 -1.92 11.81 -5.87
N VAL A 110 -1.23 10.96 -6.64
CA VAL A 110 -1.52 9.52 -6.71
C VAL A 110 -1.28 8.86 -5.34
N CYS A 111 -0.17 9.17 -4.69
CA CYS A 111 0.18 8.60 -3.37
C CYS A 111 -0.80 9.03 -2.28
N LEU A 112 -1.23 10.29 -2.27
CA LEU A 112 -2.25 10.78 -1.33
C LEU A 112 -3.59 10.09 -1.55
N PHE A 113 -3.99 9.91 -2.81
CA PHE A 113 -5.19 9.16 -3.14
C PHE A 113 -5.07 7.70 -2.65
N ALA A 114 -3.97 7.01 -2.96
CA ALA A 114 -3.74 5.63 -2.56
C ALA A 114 -3.83 5.45 -1.03
N ALA A 115 -3.23 6.37 -0.25
CA ALA A 115 -3.28 6.32 1.20
C ALA A 115 -4.70 6.53 1.74
N ALA A 116 -5.43 7.52 1.24
CA ALA A 116 -6.80 7.79 1.65
C ALA A 116 -7.76 6.64 1.27
N TYR A 117 -7.65 6.17 0.04
CA TYR A 117 -8.46 5.07 -0.48
C TYR A 117 -8.18 3.76 0.26
N GLY A 118 -6.90 3.41 0.46
CA GLY A 118 -6.50 2.23 1.21
C GLY A 118 -7.00 2.26 2.66
N ALA A 119 -6.92 3.41 3.34
CA ALA A 119 -7.44 3.58 4.69
C ALA A 119 -8.96 3.37 4.74
N ILE A 120 -9.72 3.95 3.81
CA ILE A 120 -11.18 3.77 3.74
C ILE A 120 -11.51 2.28 3.54
N ARG A 121 -10.86 1.60 2.60
CA ARG A 121 -11.07 0.16 2.36
C ARG A 121 -10.76 -0.67 3.60
N THR A 122 -9.64 -0.42 4.25
CA THR A 122 -9.23 -1.14 5.46
C THR A 122 -10.27 -0.99 6.58
N VAL A 123 -10.80 0.22 6.80
CA VAL A 123 -11.86 0.46 7.79
C VAL A 123 -13.15 -0.32 7.46
N ILE A 124 -13.56 -0.34 6.19
CA ILE A 124 -14.76 -1.09 5.77
C ILE A 124 -14.57 -2.59 5.99
N VAL A 125 -13.43 -3.15 5.57
CA VAL A 125 -13.14 -4.58 5.76
C VAL A 125 -13.02 -4.93 7.24
N MET A 126 -12.35 -4.09 8.03
CA MET A 126 -12.24 -4.26 9.48
C MET A 126 -13.63 -4.31 10.13
N PHE A 127 -14.53 -3.38 9.78
CA PHE A 127 -15.88 -3.36 10.31
C PHE A 127 -16.65 -4.65 9.96
N ALA A 128 -16.56 -5.11 8.71
CA ALA A 128 -17.21 -6.35 8.28
C ALA A 128 -16.70 -7.57 9.06
N VAL A 129 -15.38 -7.69 9.25
CA VAL A 129 -14.77 -8.82 9.95
C VAL A 129 -15.09 -8.79 11.44
N VAL A 130 -14.95 -7.63 12.09
CA VAL A 130 -15.29 -7.46 13.53
C VAL A 130 -16.76 -7.83 13.78
N SER A 131 -17.67 -7.41 12.90
CA SER A 131 -19.12 -7.70 13.04
C SER A 131 -19.47 -9.19 12.88
N ILE A 132 -18.68 -9.95 12.12
CA ILE A 132 -18.93 -11.38 11.87
C ILE A 132 -18.31 -12.27 12.95
N PHE A 133 -17.13 -11.91 13.45
CA PHE A 133 -16.39 -12.73 14.41
C PHE A 133 -16.52 -12.28 15.86
N ASP A 134 -17.31 -11.21 16.14
CA ASP A 134 -17.46 -10.61 17.47
C ASP A 134 -16.10 -10.38 18.16
N LEU A 135 -15.11 -9.86 17.39
CA LEU A 135 -13.76 -9.65 17.90
C LEU A 135 -13.76 -8.54 18.96
N ASP A 136 -13.22 -8.86 20.12
CA ASP A 136 -13.05 -7.84 21.17
C ASP A 136 -11.82 -6.97 20.88
N LEU A 137 -12.10 -5.71 20.56
CA LEU A 137 -11.08 -4.66 20.38
C LEU A 137 -10.95 -3.74 21.61
N GLY A 138 -11.54 -4.11 22.75
CA GLY A 138 -11.55 -3.27 23.95
C GLY A 138 -10.16 -2.93 24.51
N SER A 139 -9.19 -3.82 24.32
CA SER A 139 -7.78 -3.61 24.68
C SER A 139 -6.95 -2.95 23.58
N ALA A 140 -7.47 -2.83 22.35
CA ALA A 140 -6.72 -2.36 21.20
C ALA A 140 -6.44 -0.85 21.27
N ASN A 141 -5.20 -0.46 21.05
CA ASN A 141 -4.82 0.93 20.88
C ASN A 141 -5.00 1.36 19.40
N LEU A 142 -6.24 1.72 19.04
CA LEU A 142 -6.58 2.12 17.67
C LEU A 142 -5.82 3.37 17.21
N PHE A 143 -5.48 4.28 18.12
CA PHE A 143 -4.70 5.47 17.80
C PHE A 143 -3.27 5.08 17.38
N ALA A 144 -2.63 4.19 18.13
CA ALA A 144 -1.31 3.68 17.78
C ALA A 144 -1.37 2.89 16.45
N GLY A 145 -2.40 2.06 16.25
CA GLY A 145 -2.63 1.34 14.99
C GLY A 145 -2.77 2.27 13.78
N LEU A 146 -3.57 3.34 13.90
CA LEU A 146 -3.71 4.36 12.86
C LEU A 146 -2.38 5.05 12.56
N PHE A 147 -1.60 5.38 13.60
CA PHE A 147 -0.30 6.00 13.43
C PHE A 147 0.70 5.09 12.71
N VAL A 148 0.70 3.80 13.02
CA VAL A 148 1.48 2.78 12.30
C VAL A 148 1.08 2.76 10.81
N LEU A 149 -0.21 2.75 10.49
CA LEU A 149 -0.69 2.78 9.09
C LEU A 149 -0.20 4.04 8.35
N LEU A 150 -0.30 5.20 8.97
CA LEU A 150 0.18 6.46 8.38
C LEU A 150 1.69 6.43 8.12
N LEU A 151 2.48 5.91 9.06
CA LEU A 151 3.92 5.86 8.92
C LEU A 151 4.36 4.80 7.89
N SER A 152 3.71 3.64 7.89
CA SER A 152 3.98 2.57 6.92
C SER A 152 3.63 2.99 5.49
N SER A 153 2.63 3.87 5.32
CA SER A 153 2.27 4.38 4.00
C SER A 153 3.46 5.08 3.31
N LEU A 154 4.30 5.80 4.05
CA LEU A 154 5.50 6.44 3.50
C LEU A 154 6.47 5.43 2.90
N SER A 155 6.73 4.33 3.60
CA SER A 155 7.65 3.28 3.13
C SER A 155 7.09 2.56 1.90
N PHE A 156 5.80 2.22 1.92
CA PHE A 156 5.14 1.50 0.81
C PHE A 156 4.93 2.37 -0.42
N ILE A 157 4.68 3.66 -0.26
CA ILE A 157 4.70 4.63 -1.36
C ILE A 157 6.07 4.61 -2.05
N GLY A 158 7.17 4.61 -1.30
CA GLY A 158 8.52 4.51 -1.87
C GLY A 158 8.74 3.23 -2.68
N VAL A 159 8.29 2.08 -2.17
CA VAL A 159 8.34 0.80 -2.89
C VAL A 159 7.44 0.82 -4.13
N GLY A 160 6.21 1.36 -4.01
CA GLY A 160 5.27 1.53 -5.12
C GLY A 160 5.83 2.40 -6.25
N LEU A 161 6.52 3.49 -5.91
CA LEU A 161 7.20 4.35 -6.90
C LEU A 161 8.30 3.60 -7.67
N MET A 162 9.07 2.73 -6.99
CA MET A 162 10.02 1.86 -7.68
C MET A 162 9.29 0.85 -8.57
N ALA A 163 8.23 0.23 -8.08
CA ALA A 163 7.43 -0.73 -8.85
C ALA A 163 6.75 -0.09 -10.07
N ALA A 164 6.33 1.18 -10.00
CA ALA A 164 5.74 1.92 -11.12
C ALA A 164 6.68 2.07 -12.33
N THR A 165 7.98 1.86 -12.14
CA THR A 165 8.94 1.82 -13.26
C THR A 165 8.76 0.59 -14.15
N LEU A 166 8.24 -0.51 -13.62
CA LEU A 166 8.03 -1.75 -14.36
C LEU A 166 6.98 -1.57 -15.47
N PRO A 167 5.75 -1.10 -15.20
CA PRO A 167 4.79 -0.79 -16.25
C PRO A 167 5.23 0.39 -17.13
N LEU A 168 6.07 1.29 -16.66
CA LEU A 168 6.65 2.35 -17.48
C LEU A 168 7.59 1.78 -18.55
N MET A 169 8.31 0.70 -18.24
CA MET A 169 9.26 0.04 -19.15
C MET A 169 8.59 -0.96 -20.09
N SER A 170 7.52 -1.62 -19.66
CA SER A 170 6.78 -2.60 -20.45
C SER A 170 5.29 -2.52 -20.13
N ALA A 171 4.48 -2.12 -21.10
CA ALA A 171 3.04 -1.99 -20.94
C ALA A 171 2.34 -3.34 -20.68
N GLU A 172 2.85 -4.43 -21.23
CA GLU A 172 2.20 -5.74 -21.16
C GLU A 172 2.65 -6.57 -19.95
N LYS A 173 3.93 -6.47 -19.57
CA LYS A 173 4.55 -7.34 -18.55
C LYS A 173 4.85 -6.62 -17.25
N GLY A 174 4.78 -5.29 -17.23
CA GLY A 174 5.19 -4.49 -16.08
C GLY A 174 4.29 -4.71 -14.86
N SER A 175 2.98 -4.78 -15.05
CA SER A 175 2.04 -5.08 -13.98
C SER A 175 2.28 -6.47 -13.37
N GLN A 176 2.49 -7.49 -14.22
CA GLN A 176 2.81 -8.84 -13.73
C GLN A 176 4.10 -8.88 -12.92
N ALA A 177 5.13 -8.13 -13.35
CA ALA A 177 6.39 -8.03 -12.60
C ALA A 177 6.19 -7.32 -11.24
N ALA A 178 5.31 -6.31 -11.18
CA ALA A 178 4.94 -5.66 -9.93
C ALA A 178 4.22 -6.63 -8.97
N HIS A 179 3.28 -7.45 -9.45
CA HIS A 179 2.63 -8.49 -8.65
C HIS A 179 3.60 -9.55 -8.12
N ILE A 180 4.63 -9.95 -8.90
CA ILE A 180 5.68 -10.87 -8.44
C ILE A 180 6.49 -10.23 -7.31
N LEU A 181 6.83 -8.95 -7.43
CA LEU A 181 7.55 -8.22 -6.37
C LEU A 181 6.71 -8.15 -5.09
N GLU A 182 5.42 -7.83 -5.22
CA GLU A 182 4.48 -7.81 -4.09
C GLU A 182 4.38 -9.18 -3.42
N ALA A 183 4.21 -10.25 -4.19
CA ALA A 183 4.16 -11.61 -3.66
C ALA A 183 5.45 -12.00 -2.92
N ALA A 184 6.62 -11.56 -3.39
CA ALA A 184 7.89 -11.75 -2.72
C ALA A 184 7.95 -11.00 -1.38
N ILE A 185 7.44 -9.77 -1.32
CA ILE A 185 7.34 -8.99 -0.08
C ILE A 185 6.37 -9.68 0.89
N LEU A 186 5.19 -10.13 0.43
CA LEU A 186 4.23 -10.90 1.24
C LEU A 186 4.90 -12.11 1.88
N LEU A 187 5.64 -12.89 1.08
CA LEU A 187 6.28 -14.14 1.52
C LEU A 187 7.29 -13.90 2.64
N VAL A 188 8.08 -12.84 2.58
CA VAL A 188 9.14 -12.61 3.59
C VAL A 188 8.68 -11.78 4.79
N SER A 189 7.51 -11.16 4.76
CA SER A 189 7.11 -10.16 5.77
C SER A 189 6.39 -10.74 6.98
N GLY A 190 6.02 -12.03 6.98
CA GLY A 190 5.35 -12.65 8.13
C GLY A 190 3.89 -12.20 8.31
N VAL A 191 3.15 -12.03 7.20
CA VAL A 191 1.75 -11.55 7.23
C VAL A 191 0.83 -12.57 7.90
N TYR A 192 0.97 -13.86 7.55
CA TYR A 192 0.10 -14.95 8.04
C TYR A 192 0.81 -15.94 8.98
N TYR A 193 2.10 -15.73 9.24
CA TYR A 193 2.93 -16.57 10.07
C TYR A 193 4.05 -15.75 10.71
N ASP A 194 4.66 -16.28 11.74
CA ASP A 194 5.82 -15.64 12.33
C ASP A 194 7.05 -15.78 11.43
N VAL A 195 7.85 -14.72 11.35
CA VAL A 195 9.08 -14.70 10.53
C VAL A 195 10.07 -15.79 10.95
N SER A 196 10.03 -16.24 12.20
CA SER A 196 10.91 -17.28 12.72
C SER A 196 10.75 -18.65 12.04
N VAL A 197 9.58 -18.94 11.42
CA VAL A 197 9.35 -20.19 10.70
C VAL A 197 10.00 -20.23 9.32
N LEU A 198 10.46 -19.08 8.83
CA LEU A 198 11.13 -18.97 7.54
C LEU A 198 12.56 -19.52 7.59
N PRO A 199 13.12 -20.00 6.48
CA PRO A 199 14.53 -20.32 6.36
C PRO A 199 15.41 -19.11 6.71
N ALA A 200 16.60 -19.33 7.27
CA ALA A 200 17.48 -18.28 7.77
C ALA A 200 17.82 -17.18 6.74
N TRP A 201 17.93 -17.51 5.47
CA TRP A 201 18.18 -16.54 4.41
C TRP A 201 16.97 -15.65 4.14
N MET A 202 15.73 -16.16 4.26
CA MET A 202 14.50 -15.38 4.13
C MET A 202 14.28 -14.47 5.35
N GLN A 203 14.64 -14.94 6.56
CA GLN A 203 14.60 -14.09 7.76
C GLN A 203 15.49 -12.85 7.61
N LYS A 204 16.65 -12.97 6.93
CA LYS A 204 17.49 -11.80 6.62
C LYS A 204 16.80 -10.82 5.66
N LEU A 205 16.03 -11.32 4.70
CA LEU A 205 15.26 -10.48 3.78
C LEU A 205 14.09 -9.79 4.51
N SER A 206 13.47 -10.44 5.49
CA SER A 206 12.40 -9.84 6.29
C SER A 206 12.87 -8.59 7.07
N LEU A 207 14.14 -8.53 7.46
CA LEU A 207 14.72 -7.36 8.14
C LEU A 207 14.80 -6.12 7.24
N ILE A 208 14.76 -6.29 5.92
CA ILE A 208 14.79 -5.19 4.97
C ILE A 208 13.36 -4.76 4.59
N SER A 209 12.37 -5.64 4.79
CA SER A 209 10.98 -5.39 4.42
C SER A 209 10.29 -4.43 5.39
N PRO A 210 9.80 -3.27 4.94
CA PRO A 210 9.04 -2.38 5.81
C PRO A 210 7.72 -3.00 6.29
N ALA A 211 7.14 -3.96 5.54
CA ALA A 211 5.94 -4.67 5.96
C ALA A 211 6.14 -5.45 7.27
N THR A 212 7.32 -6.02 7.49
CA THR A 212 7.64 -6.75 8.73
C THR A 212 7.51 -5.85 9.96
N TYR A 213 8.04 -4.65 9.89
CA TYR A 213 7.96 -3.67 11.00
C TYR A 213 6.56 -3.11 11.16
N THR A 214 5.83 -2.88 10.05
CA THR A 214 4.41 -2.51 10.08
C THR A 214 3.58 -3.55 10.83
N LEU A 215 3.75 -4.82 10.48
CA LEU A 215 3.01 -5.93 11.08
C LEU A 215 3.34 -6.10 12.57
N ARG A 216 4.62 -6.02 12.94
CA ARG A 216 5.03 -6.07 14.36
C ARG A 216 4.40 -4.93 15.16
N ALA A 217 4.62 -3.69 14.74
CA ALA A 217 4.11 -2.52 15.44
C ALA A 217 2.58 -2.53 15.55
N ALA A 218 1.89 -2.88 14.48
CA ALA A 218 0.43 -2.88 14.49
C ALA A 218 -0.15 -4.05 15.30
N ARG A 219 0.49 -5.23 15.32
CA ARG A 219 0.09 -6.32 16.20
C ARG A 219 0.28 -5.94 17.66
N GLU A 220 1.41 -5.37 18.03
CA GLU A 220 1.62 -4.86 19.40
C GLU A 220 0.57 -3.81 19.81
N ALA A 221 0.23 -2.88 18.91
CA ALA A 221 -0.79 -1.87 19.16
C ALA A 221 -2.22 -2.45 19.28
N LEU A 222 -2.59 -3.36 18.35
CA LEU A 222 -3.97 -3.84 18.23
C LEU A 222 -4.27 -5.09 19.06
N LEU A 223 -3.29 -5.96 19.31
CA LEU A 223 -3.46 -7.18 20.09
C LEU A 223 -3.11 -6.96 21.56
N ASN A 224 -2.02 -6.22 21.83
CA ASN A 224 -1.47 -6.03 23.17
C ASN A 224 -1.74 -4.63 23.75
N GLY A 225 -2.41 -3.76 23.00
CA GLY A 225 -2.73 -2.40 23.43
C GLY A 225 -1.53 -1.48 23.59
N ALA A 226 -0.37 -1.83 22.98
CA ALA A 226 0.88 -1.11 23.16
C ALA A 226 0.76 0.38 22.79
N SER A 227 1.40 1.21 23.60
CA SER A 227 1.48 2.65 23.36
C SER A 227 2.51 2.99 22.28
N LEU A 228 2.41 4.21 21.69
CA LEU A 228 3.39 4.70 20.70
C LEU A 228 4.83 4.67 21.21
N ARG A 229 5.04 4.77 22.52
CA ARG A 229 6.37 4.74 23.12
C ARG A 229 6.96 3.33 23.10
N GLU A 230 6.13 2.32 23.34
CA GLU A 230 6.55 0.91 23.35
C GLU A 230 6.92 0.41 21.96
N ILE A 231 6.19 0.83 20.93
CA ILE A 231 6.47 0.49 19.52
C ILE A 231 7.39 1.52 18.82
N GLY A 232 8.04 2.38 19.59
CA GLY A 232 8.84 3.50 19.06
C GLY A 232 9.99 3.09 18.16
N SER A 233 10.61 1.92 18.42
CA SER A 233 11.68 1.36 17.58
C SER A 233 11.20 1.04 16.16
N GLU A 234 10.06 0.37 16.05
CA GLU A 234 9.44 0.01 14.77
C GLU A 234 9.00 1.27 14.00
N LEU A 235 8.40 2.23 14.70
CA LEU A 235 8.00 3.52 14.12
C LEU A 235 9.20 4.29 13.56
N LEU A 236 10.32 4.28 14.28
CA LEU A 236 11.54 4.95 13.83
C LEU A 236 12.13 4.29 12.59
N ILE A 237 12.11 2.95 12.52
CA ILE A 237 12.54 2.20 11.34
C ILE A 237 11.61 2.50 10.16
N LEU A 238 10.29 2.51 10.36
CA LEU A 238 9.32 2.86 9.31
C LEU A 238 9.51 4.28 8.81
N LEU A 239 9.76 5.23 9.69
CA LEU A 239 10.07 6.60 9.29
C LEU A 239 11.36 6.67 8.48
N ALA A 240 12.43 6.04 8.96
CA ALA A 240 13.73 6.02 8.29
C ALA A 240 13.64 5.38 6.91
N THR A 241 12.95 4.22 6.81
CA THR A 241 12.74 3.54 5.52
C THR A 241 11.89 4.40 4.58
N GLY A 242 10.83 5.06 5.04
CA GLY A 242 10.04 5.98 4.22
C GLY A 242 10.86 7.16 3.69
N VAL A 243 11.66 7.80 4.55
CA VAL A 243 12.55 8.92 4.18
C VAL A 243 13.61 8.50 3.15
N ILE A 244 14.06 7.23 3.18
CA ILE A 244 15.04 6.70 2.22
C ILE A 244 14.34 6.24 0.93
N LEU A 245 13.25 5.47 1.05
CA LEU A 245 12.61 4.82 -0.10
C LEU A 245 11.86 5.80 -1.01
N ILE A 246 11.28 6.88 -0.49
CA ILE A 246 10.60 7.88 -1.32
C ILE A 246 11.58 8.58 -2.27
N PRO A 247 12.69 9.19 -1.82
CA PRO A 247 13.67 9.80 -2.73
C PRO A 247 14.29 8.78 -3.69
N LEU A 248 14.57 7.56 -3.21
CA LEU A 248 15.09 6.49 -4.05
C LEU A 248 14.09 6.09 -5.13
N GLY A 249 12.81 5.91 -4.78
CA GLY A 249 11.73 5.61 -5.72
C GLY A 249 11.55 6.69 -6.77
N LEU A 250 11.56 7.95 -6.37
CA LEU A 250 11.52 9.10 -7.27
C LEU A 250 12.73 9.15 -8.21
N PHE A 251 13.92 8.88 -7.69
CA PHE A 251 15.13 8.84 -8.50
C PHE A 251 15.05 7.74 -9.56
N VAL A 252 14.67 6.53 -9.16
CA VAL A 252 14.53 5.37 -10.07
C VAL A 252 13.45 5.65 -11.11
N PHE A 253 12.30 6.19 -10.68
CA PHE A 253 11.20 6.55 -11.57
C PHE A 253 11.63 7.58 -12.62
N ASN A 254 12.26 8.68 -12.21
CA ASN A 254 12.74 9.71 -13.13
C ASN A 254 13.76 9.16 -14.14
N ARG A 255 14.64 8.25 -13.72
CA ARG A 255 15.59 7.59 -14.63
C ARG A 255 14.90 6.67 -15.62
N ALA A 256 13.90 5.90 -15.18
CA ALA A 256 13.11 5.04 -16.03
C ALA A 256 12.29 5.86 -17.05
N GLU A 257 11.68 6.97 -16.61
CA GLU A 257 10.95 7.89 -17.49
C GLU A 257 11.86 8.44 -18.59
N LEU A 258 13.01 8.99 -18.24
CA LEU A 258 13.97 9.51 -19.21
C LEU A 258 14.43 8.44 -20.22
N TYR A 259 14.65 7.22 -19.75
CA TYR A 259 14.99 6.10 -20.61
C TYR A 259 13.82 5.73 -21.55
N ALA A 260 12.61 5.63 -21.03
CA ALA A 260 11.42 5.30 -21.82
C ALA A 260 11.12 6.37 -22.87
N MET A 261 11.32 7.67 -22.55
CA MET A 261 11.21 8.78 -23.51
C MET A 261 12.24 8.66 -24.62
N ARG A 262 13.51 8.39 -24.29
CA ARG A 262 14.61 8.28 -25.28
C ARG A 262 14.47 7.08 -26.20
N THR A 263 13.91 6.00 -25.71
CA THR A 263 13.75 4.74 -26.45
C THR A 263 12.40 4.59 -27.13
N GLY A 264 11.50 5.60 -27.00
CA GLY A 264 10.15 5.56 -27.60
C GLY A 264 9.20 4.56 -26.94
N LYS A 265 9.54 4.04 -25.75
CA LYS A 265 8.74 3.03 -25.03
C LYS A 265 7.47 3.58 -24.37
N LEU A 266 7.23 4.88 -24.41
CA LEU A 266 6.00 5.49 -23.87
C LEU A 266 4.78 5.26 -24.76
N LYS A 267 4.95 4.86 -26.00
CA LYS A 267 3.85 4.58 -26.92
C LYS A 267 3.02 3.38 -26.42
N ARG A 268 1.71 3.39 -26.75
CA ARG A 268 0.73 2.36 -26.38
C ARG A 268 1.16 0.94 -26.78
N SER A 269 1.88 0.82 -27.88
CA SER A 269 2.35 -0.42 -28.52
C SER A 269 3.88 -0.56 -28.54
N GLY A 270 4.54 0.02 -27.56
CA GLY A 270 6.02 0.00 -27.42
C GLY A 270 6.56 -1.26 -26.82
#